data_1faa2f28009cdd41d1d1d775c17362ca
#
_entry.id   1faa2f28009cdd41d1d1d775c17362ca
#
_cell.length_a   1.000
_cell.length_b   1.000
_cell.length_c   1.000
_cell.angle_alpha   90.00
_cell.angle_beta   90.00
_cell.angle_gamma   90.00
#
_symmetry.space_group_name_H-M   'P 1'
#
loop_
_entity.id
_entity.type
_entity.pdbx_description
1 polymer ?
#
loop_
_entity_poly.entity_id
_entity_poly.type
_entity_poly.pdbx_seq_one_letter_code
_entity_poly.pdbx_strand_id
1 'polypeptide(L)'
;MSSLLLLPYLLRQLPKSAKIGVFSYDSKHCSRDLFPVNEADQARIAVGGLEGTKFWHDEHKRPAPPVDYAAIEIDLAACIARLRSEHPEIAAILFECTAFPVVAPTMRRSTDLPIYDITNLCKLTMASVG
;
A
#
# COMPACT_ATOMS: atom_id res chain seq x y z
N MET A 1 2.90 -12.81 8.45
CA MET A 1 3.38 -11.43 8.77
C MET A 1 2.84 -10.51 7.69
N SER A 2 2.34 -9.34 8.05
CA SER A 2 1.73 -8.38 7.12
C SER A 2 2.42 -7.03 7.23
N SER A 3 2.57 -6.33 6.11
CA SER A 3 3.08 -4.95 6.09
C SER A 3 2.24 -3.98 6.90
N LEU A 4 0.97 -4.31 7.14
CA LEU A 4 0.07 -3.51 7.99
C LEU A 4 0.61 -3.33 9.41
N LEU A 5 1.50 -4.20 9.88
CA LEU A 5 2.18 -4.03 11.16
C LEU A 5 3.03 -2.75 11.24
N LEU A 6 3.40 -2.18 10.10
CA LEU A 6 4.13 -0.92 10.05
C LEU A 6 3.24 0.31 10.31
N LEU A 7 1.92 0.19 10.26
CA LEU A 7 1.00 1.33 10.41
C LEU A 7 1.21 2.14 11.69
N PRO A 8 1.27 1.52 12.89
CA PRO A 8 1.48 2.30 14.10
C PRO A 8 2.81 3.06 14.09
N TYR A 9 3.86 2.43 13.58
CA TYR A 9 5.18 3.03 13.44
C TYR A 9 5.14 4.25 12.52
N LEU A 10 4.54 4.11 11.35
CA LEU A 10 4.45 5.20 10.36
C LEU A 10 3.60 6.37 10.88
N LEU A 11 2.48 6.08 11.51
CA LEU A 11 1.61 7.11 12.08
C LEU A 11 2.30 7.93 13.17
N ARG A 12 3.20 7.31 13.93
CA ARG A 12 4.00 7.99 14.96
C ARG A 12 5.07 8.91 14.39
N GLN A 13 5.58 8.61 13.20
CA GLN A 13 6.59 9.43 12.54
C GLN A 13 6.01 10.67 11.87
N LEU A 14 4.73 10.64 11.53
CA LEU A 14 4.08 11.71 10.77
C LEU A 14 3.36 12.69 11.69
N PRO A 15 3.24 13.97 11.29
CA PRO A 15 2.37 14.91 11.98
C PRO A 15 0.95 14.37 12.09
N LYS A 16 0.23 14.74 13.14
CA LYS A 16 -1.13 14.25 13.39
C LYS A 16 -2.12 14.58 12.26
N SER A 17 -1.86 15.65 11.52
CA SER A 17 -2.67 16.06 10.37
C SER A 17 -2.38 15.26 9.10
N ALA A 18 -1.28 14.51 9.06
CA ALA A 18 -0.92 13.71 7.90
C ALA A 18 -1.65 12.38 7.88
N LYS A 19 -1.87 11.86 6.68
CA LYS A 19 -2.49 10.55 6.43
C LYS A 19 -1.52 9.60 5.76
N ILE A 20 -1.82 8.30 5.89
CA ILE A 20 -1.17 7.23 5.14
C ILE A 20 -2.14 6.69 4.12
N GLY A 21 -1.68 6.54 2.88
CA GLY A 21 -2.41 5.80 1.84
C GLY A 21 -2.02 4.34 1.87
N VAL A 22 -2.96 3.45 2.16
CA VAL A 22 -2.79 2.00 2.09
C VAL A 22 -3.34 1.51 0.76
N PHE A 23 -2.53 0.79 0.00
CA PHE A 23 -2.93 0.26 -1.31
C PHE A 23 -2.89 -1.26 -1.28
N SER A 24 -4.02 -1.86 -1.64
CA SER A 24 -4.26 -3.29 -1.64
C SER A 24 -4.62 -3.77 -3.05
N TYR A 25 -4.53 -5.07 -3.25
CA TYR A 25 -5.06 -5.75 -4.42
C TYR A 25 -6.57 -5.51 -4.59
N ASP A 26 -7.31 -5.57 -3.48
CA ASP A 26 -8.75 -5.33 -3.44
C ASP A 26 -9.10 -4.60 -2.14
N SER A 27 -9.46 -3.32 -2.25
CA SER A 27 -9.75 -2.49 -1.08
C SER A 27 -11.00 -2.93 -0.31
N LYS A 28 -11.93 -3.61 -0.98
CA LYS A 28 -13.16 -4.12 -0.35
C LYS A 28 -12.86 -5.26 0.62
N HIS A 29 -11.77 -6.00 0.37
CA HIS A 29 -11.33 -7.10 1.22
C HIS A 29 -10.20 -6.71 2.18
N CYS A 30 -9.70 -5.49 2.08
CA CYS A 30 -8.74 -4.92 3.03
C CYS A 30 -9.51 -4.19 4.15
N SER A 31 -10.09 -4.98 5.03
CA SER A 31 -10.95 -4.46 6.09
C SER A 31 -10.16 -3.65 7.12
N ARG A 32 -10.75 -2.55 7.60
CA ARG A 32 -10.13 -1.65 8.58
C ARG A 32 -9.89 -2.29 9.95
N ASP A 33 -10.61 -3.36 10.30
CA ASP A 33 -10.36 -4.12 11.51
C ASP A 33 -9.04 -4.89 11.50
N LEU A 34 -8.42 -5.05 10.31
CA LEU A 34 -7.08 -5.62 10.19
C LEU A 34 -5.96 -4.62 10.55
N PHE A 35 -6.28 -3.34 10.66
CA PHE A 35 -5.28 -2.32 10.96
C PHE A 35 -4.98 -2.29 12.46
N PRO A 36 -3.73 -2.49 12.89
CA PRO A 36 -3.35 -2.54 14.30
C PRO A 36 -3.24 -1.14 14.90
N VAL A 37 -4.29 -0.34 14.78
CA VAL A 37 -4.35 1.05 15.24
C VAL A 37 -5.66 1.31 15.97
N ASN A 38 -5.68 2.32 16.83
CA ASN A 38 -6.89 2.73 17.55
C ASN A 38 -7.89 3.43 16.62
N GLU A 39 -9.09 3.68 17.12
CA GLU A 39 -10.17 4.30 16.33
C GLU A 39 -9.79 5.71 15.84
N ALA A 40 -9.12 6.50 16.67
CA ALA A 40 -8.71 7.85 16.29
C ALA A 40 -7.72 7.83 15.12
N ASP A 41 -6.80 6.87 15.09
CA ASP A 41 -5.82 6.71 14.01
C ASP A 41 -6.42 6.12 12.73
N GLN A 42 -7.56 5.41 12.82
CA GLN A 42 -8.28 4.93 11.64
C GLN A 42 -8.63 6.08 10.68
N ALA A 43 -8.98 7.24 11.20
CA ALA A 43 -9.30 8.42 10.39
C ALA A 43 -8.10 8.96 9.60
N ARG A 44 -6.87 8.58 9.98
CA ARG A 44 -5.64 8.98 9.32
C ARG A 44 -5.19 8.01 8.22
N ILE A 45 -5.99 7.00 7.91
CA ILE A 45 -5.70 5.99 6.90
C ILE A 45 -6.72 6.08 5.77
N ALA A 46 -6.23 6.30 4.56
CA ALA A 46 -7.02 6.22 3.34
C ALA A 46 -6.65 4.93 2.61
N VAL A 47 -7.63 4.23 2.05
CA VAL A 47 -7.43 2.93 1.40
C VAL A 47 -7.78 3.01 -0.07
N GLY A 48 -6.88 2.56 -0.92
CA GLY A 48 -7.10 2.37 -2.35
C GLY A 48 -6.87 0.93 -2.77
N GLY A 49 -7.43 0.52 -3.89
CA GLY A 49 -7.28 -0.82 -4.41
C GLY A 49 -7.30 -0.89 -5.93
N LEU A 50 -6.85 -2.03 -6.45
CA LEU A 50 -6.79 -2.31 -7.87
C LEU A 50 -7.97 -3.17 -8.37
N GLU A 51 -9.07 -3.24 -7.61
CA GLU A 51 -10.27 -3.95 -8.06
C GLU A 51 -10.75 -3.41 -9.41
N GLY A 52 -11.10 -4.33 -10.31
CA GLY A 52 -11.54 -4.04 -11.66
C GLY A 52 -10.42 -3.80 -12.68
N THR A 53 -9.16 -3.77 -12.28
CA THR A 53 -8.02 -3.63 -13.20
C THR A 53 -7.65 -4.96 -13.86
N LYS A 54 -6.74 -4.91 -14.84
CA LYS A 54 -6.22 -6.13 -15.49
C LYS A 54 -5.61 -7.10 -14.48
N PHE A 55 -4.78 -6.62 -13.57
CA PHE A 55 -4.16 -7.44 -12.53
C PHE A 55 -5.22 -8.13 -11.67
N TRP A 56 -6.23 -7.39 -11.23
CA TRP A 56 -7.32 -7.94 -10.42
C TRP A 56 -8.07 -9.05 -11.15
N HIS A 57 -8.41 -8.85 -12.43
CA HIS A 57 -9.08 -9.85 -13.25
C HIS A 57 -8.19 -11.06 -13.51
N ASP A 58 -6.90 -10.85 -13.79
CA ASP A 58 -5.95 -11.94 -14.09
C ASP A 58 -5.76 -12.85 -12.87
N GLU A 59 -5.71 -12.27 -11.67
CA GLU A 59 -5.55 -13.04 -10.42
C GLU A 59 -6.77 -13.93 -10.12
N HIS A 60 -7.93 -13.65 -10.70
CA HIS A 60 -9.12 -14.49 -10.55
C HIS A 60 -9.19 -15.63 -11.56
N LYS A 61 -8.33 -15.63 -12.57
CA LYS A 61 -8.27 -16.71 -13.58
C LYS A 61 -7.60 -17.94 -13.02
N ARG A 62 -8.00 -19.13 -13.54
CA ARG A 62 -7.39 -20.41 -13.16
C ARG A 62 -7.12 -21.23 -14.44
N PRO A 63 -5.83 -21.48 -14.80
CA PRO A 63 -4.63 -20.96 -14.11
C PRO A 63 -4.47 -19.45 -14.26
N ALA A 64 -3.85 -18.80 -13.28
CA ALA A 64 -3.55 -17.40 -13.38
C ALA A 64 -2.46 -17.16 -14.43
N PRO A 65 -2.60 -16.15 -15.31
CA PRO A 65 -1.54 -15.80 -16.26
C PRO A 65 -0.33 -15.20 -15.53
N PRO A 66 0.84 -15.13 -16.20
CA PRO A 66 1.99 -14.40 -15.66
C PRO A 66 1.62 -12.96 -15.31
N VAL A 67 2.21 -12.43 -14.23
CA VAL A 67 1.93 -11.09 -13.75
C VAL A 67 2.48 -10.06 -14.74
N ASP A 68 1.62 -9.14 -15.16
CA ASP A 68 1.99 -8.01 -16.01
C ASP A 68 2.34 -6.80 -15.12
N TYR A 69 3.61 -6.67 -14.78
CA TYR A 69 4.08 -5.60 -13.90
C TYR A 69 3.95 -4.20 -14.53
N ALA A 70 4.05 -4.10 -15.86
CA ALA A 70 3.84 -2.82 -16.54
C ALA A 70 2.40 -2.34 -16.39
N ALA A 71 1.42 -3.25 -16.48
CA ALA A 71 0.02 -2.92 -16.22
C ALA A 71 -0.21 -2.52 -14.76
N ILE A 72 0.42 -3.21 -13.81
CA ILE A 72 0.34 -2.83 -12.38
C ILE A 72 0.89 -1.43 -12.17
N GLU A 73 2.03 -1.07 -12.76
CA GLU A 73 2.61 0.27 -12.63
C GLU A 73 1.63 1.36 -13.07
N ILE A 74 0.99 1.17 -14.23
CA ILE A 74 0.04 2.14 -14.79
C ILE A 74 -1.19 2.26 -13.88
N ASP A 75 -1.79 1.14 -13.52
CA ASP A 75 -3.02 1.11 -12.74
C ASP A 75 -2.80 1.59 -11.31
N LEU A 76 -1.69 1.21 -10.71
CA LEU A 76 -1.34 1.63 -9.36
C LEU A 76 -1.01 3.13 -9.32
N ALA A 77 -0.30 3.65 -10.31
CA ALA A 77 -0.03 5.08 -10.41
C ALA A 77 -1.34 5.90 -10.51
N ALA A 78 -2.29 5.43 -11.31
CA ALA A 78 -3.61 6.06 -11.42
C ALA A 78 -4.40 5.99 -10.11
N CYS A 79 -4.35 4.86 -9.43
CA CYS A 79 -5.00 4.67 -8.12
C CYS A 79 -4.40 5.60 -7.06
N ILE A 80 -3.07 5.71 -7.01
CA ILE A 80 -2.37 6.61 -6.09
C ILE A 80 -2.76 8.07 -6.37
N ALA A 81 -2.76 8.48 -7.64
CA ALA A 81 -3.12 9.85 -8.01
C ALA A 81 -4.55 10.18 -7.61
N ARG A 82 -5.49 9.27 -7.83
CA ARG A 82 -6.89 9.44 -7.44
C ARG A 82 -7.04 9.57 -5.93
N LEU A 83 -6.43 8.68 -5.16
CA LEU A 83 -6.53 8.71 -3.71
C LEU A 83 -5.90 9.98 -3.12
N ARG A 84 -4.78 10.45 -3.69
CA ARG A 84 -4.13 11.70 -3.27
C ARG A 84 -4.96 12.93 -3.58
N SER A 85 -5.74 12.92 -4.67
CA SER A 85 -6.65 14.03 -4.97
C SER A 85 -7.81 14.12 -3.99
N GLU A 86 -8.27 12.97 -3.49
CA GLU A 86 -9.32 12.89 -2.46
C GLU A 86 -8.77 13.18 -1.06
N HIS A 87 -7.52 12.81 -0.81
CA HIS A 87 -6.83 12.94 0.47
C HIS A 87 -5.45 13.60 0.28
N PRO A 88 -5.41 14.94 0.07
CA PRO A 88 -4.14 15.64 -0.15
C PRO A 88 -3.19 15.61 1.06
N GLU A 89 -3.67 15.18 2.24
CA GLU A 89 -2.88 15.04 3.46
C GLU A 89 -2.00 13.78 3.46
N ILE A 90 -2.11 12.91 2.46
CA ILE A 90 -1.29 11.70 2.37
C ILE A 90 0.19 12.08 2.25
N ALA A 91 0.98 11.66 3.23
CA ALA A 91 2.42 11.95 3.33
C ALA A 91 3.30 10.70 3.25
N ALA A 92 2.70 9.52 3.29
CA ALA A 92 3.38 8.24 3.12
C ALA A 92 2.42 7.21 2.54
N ILE A 93 2.98 6.19 1.92
CA ILE A 93 2.23 5.10 1.28
C ILE A 93 2.68 3.78 1.88
N LEU A 94 1.73 2.87 2.08
CA LEU A 94 1.98 1.50 2.49
C LEU A 94 1.32 0.55 1.48
N PHE A 95 2.12 -0.32 0.87
CA PHE A 95 1.63 -1.38 0.00
C PHE A 95 1.31 -2.62 0.84
N GLU A 96 0.04 -3.00 0.86
CA GLU A 96 -0.41 -4.21 1.54
C GLU A 96 -0.21 -5.45 0.66
N CYS A 97 -0.46 -5.33 -0.64
CA CYS A 97 -0.33 -6.45 -1.58
C CYS A 97 1.14 -6.83 -1.82
N THR A 98 1.45 -8.13 -1.71
CA THR A 98 2.81 -8.66 -1.87
C THR A 98 3.32 -8.65 -3.32
N ALA A 99 2.48 -8.33 -4.30
CA ALA A 99 2.90 -8.14 -5.69
C ALA A 99 3.48 -6.72 -5.94
N PHE A 100 3.14 -5.74 -5.11
CA PHE A 100 3.51 -4.34 -5.33
C PHE A 100 4.97 -3.98 -5.02
N PRO A 101 5.72 -4.69 -4.17
CA PRO A 101 7.13 -4.35 -3.94
C PRO A 101 7.98 -4.28 -5.22
N VAL A 102 7.65 -5.05 -6.24
CA VAL A 102 8.38 -5.05 -7.52
C VAL A 102 8.29 -3.69 -8.19
N VAL A 103 7.17 -3.00 -8.10
CA VAL A 103 6.94 -1.68 -8.72
C VAL A 103 7.18 -0.51 -7.76
N ALA A 104 7.46 -0.78 -6.49
CA ALA A 104 7.66 0.26 -5.49
C ALA A 104 8.76 1.28 -5.85
N PRO A 105 9.93 0.88 -6.40
CA PRO A 105 10.95 1.85 -6.79
C PRO A 105 10.45 2.87 -7.82
N THR A 106 9.69 2.42 -8.82
CA THR A 106 9.09 3.30 -9.82
C THR A 106 8.07 4.24 -9.19
N MET A 107 7.23 3.72 -8.30
CA MET A 107 6.23 4.54 -7.62
C MET A 107 6.86 5.57 -6.69
N ARG A 108 7.95 5.25 -6.00
CA ARG A 108 8.68 6.24 -5.18
C ARG A 108 9.16 7.41 -6.01
N ARG A 109 9.74 7.14 -7.18
CA ARG A 109 10.24 8.19 -8.07
C ARG A 109 9.12 9.06 -8.62
N SER A 110 7.98 8.47 -8.97
CA SER A 110 6.87 9.21 -9.58
C SER A 110 6.03 9.99 -8.57
N THR A 111 5.97 9.55 -7.33
CA THR A 111 5.14 10.19 -6.29
C THR A 111 5.93 11.16 -5.41
N ASP A 112 7.25 11.00 -5.33
CA ASP A 112 8.11 11.69 -4.38
C ASP A 112 7.69 11.48 -2.91
N LEU A 113 7.06 10.34 -2.62
CA LEU A 113 6.63 9.96 -1.28
C LEU A 113 7.39 8.72 -0.80
N PRO A 114 7.61 8.59 0.51
CA PRO A 114 8.07 7.33 1.07
C PRO A 114 7.00 6.25 0.87
N ILE A 115 7.42 5.11 0.36
CA ILE A 115 6.56 3.94 0.14
C ILE A 115 7.16 2.77 0.90
N TYR A 116 6.35 2.18 1.77
CA TYR A 116 6.70 1.03 2.59
C TYR A 116 5.92 -0.20 2.13
N ASP A 117 6.52 -1.35 2.31
CA ASP A 117 5.94 -2.64 1.95
C ASP A 117 6.49 -3.76 2.85
N ILE A 118 6.11 -4.99 2.56
CA ILE A 118 6.56 -6.15 3.35
C ILE A 118 8.09 -6.31 3.34
N THR A 119 8.77 -5.87 2.30
CA THR A 119 10.24 -6.01 2.23
C THR A 119 10.94 -5.11 3.26
N ASN A 120 10.36 -3.94 3.56
CA ASN A 120 10.89 -3.06 4.61
C ASN A 120 10.75 -3.72 5.99
N LEU A 121 9.59 -4.32 6.26
CA LEU A 121 9.38 -5.05 7.52
C LEU A 121 10.32 -6.24 7.67
N CYS A 122 10.51 -7.02 6.60
CA CYS A 122 11.46 -8.13 6.59
C CYS A 122 12.89 -7.66 6.87
N LYS A 123 13.34 -6.60 6.22
CA LYS A 123 14.68 -6.04 6.43
C LYS A 123 14.88 -5.58 7.86
N LEU A 124 13.89 -4.89 8.44
CA LEU A 124 13.92 -4.45 9.83
C LEU A 124 14.04 -5.65 10.78
N THR A 125 13.25 -6.68 10.56
CA THR A 125 13.27 -7.90 11.38
C THR A 125 14.61 -8.63 11.25
N MET A 126 15.12 -8.79 10.03
CA MET A 126 16.41 -9.43 9.78
C MET A 126 17.56 -8.66 10.45
N ALA A 127 17.54 -7.34 10.38
CA ALA A 127 18.55 -6.52 11.02
C ALA A 127 18.57 -6.68 12.54
N SER A 128 17.44 -7.05 13.17
CA SER A 128 17.34 -7.22 14.62
C SER A 128 17.93 -8.55 15.12
N VAL A 129 18.11 -9.53 14.24
CA VAL A 129 18.61 -10.86 14.62
C VAL A 129 20.04 -11.13 14.14
N GLY A 130 20.65 -10.19 13.52
CA GLY A 130 22.05 -10.21 13.15
C GLY A 130 22.49 -10.71 11.88
#